data_58380c98ea570650bf6747a736a8b16b
#
_entry.id   58380c98ea570650bf6747a736a8b16b
#
_cell.length_a   1.000
_cell.length_b   1.000
_cell.length_c   1.000
_cell.angle_alpha   90.00
_cell.angle_beta   90.00
_cell.angle_gamma   90.00
#
_symmetry.space_group_name_H-M   'P 1'
#
loop_
_entity.id
_entity.type
_entity.pdbx_description
1 polymer ?
#
loop_
_entity_poly.entity_id
_entity_poly.type
_entity_poly.pdbx_seq_one_letter_code
_entity_poly.pdbx_strand_id
1 'polypeptide(L)'
;MKHLSNLLPYLPSTVLLIGCGSPSKQEAKNDQLQKPNVIYLIADDLGIGDLSWYGATKVSTPNIDRLAGQGMQFTNAYATSSTSTPSRFGLLTGMYPWRQENTGIAPGNSELIIDTACVTMADMFKEEDYYTGAVGKWHLGLGPKGGTDFNHEIKPNTQDIGFNYEFIIPATVDRVPCVFVENAHVVGLDPKDPITVNYDHKVGDWPTGLENPELVKMKPSQGHNNTIVNGIPRIGWMTGGNTALWVDEDIADVITGKAKDFIVSHKNEPFFLYMGTQDVHVPRVPHPRFAGKSGLGPRGDVILQLDWTVGEIMHTLDSLNIADNTIF
;
A
#
# COMPACT_ATOMS: atom_id res chain seq x y z
N MET A 1 2.81 -5.61 112.64
CA MET A 1 4.21 -6.07 112.91
C MET A 1 4.75 -6.78 111.70
N LYS A 2 5.93 -6.37 111.29
CA LYS A 2 6.84 -6.94 110.30
C LYS A 2 6.56 -6.65 108.79
N HIS A 3 7.36 -5.71 108.28
CA HIS A 3 7.67 -5.42 106.95
C HIS A 3 8.30 -6.63 106.21
N LEU A 4 7.94 -6.80 104.98
CA LEU A 4 8.79 -7.51 104.01
C LEU A 4 8.80 -6.72 102.72
N SER A 5 9.97 -6.19 102.41
CA SER A 5 10.31 -5.48 101.20
C SER A 5 10.46 -6.46 100.05
N ASN A 6 9.80 -6.26 98.92
CA ASN A 6 10.04 -6.99 97.70
C ASN A 6 10.83 -6.11 96.74
N LEU A 7 12.03 -6.49 96.45
CA LEU A 7 12.89 -6.02 95.36
C LEU A 7 12.33 -6.54 94.02
N LEU A 8 12.02 -5.64 93.12
CA LEU A 8 11.82 -5.97 91.70
C LEU A 8 13.14 -5.81 90.93
N PRO A 9 13.49 -6.78 90.09
CA PRO A 9 14.69 -6.63 89.24
C PRO A 9 14.38 -5.78 88.00
N TYR A 10 15.28 -4.90 87.67
CA TYR A 10 15.29 -4.12 86.43
C TYR A 10 15.52 -5.01 85.24
N LEU A 11 14.59 -5.07 84.28
CA LEU A 11 14.79 -5.59 82.92
C LEU A 11 15.22 -4.41 82.03
N PRO A 12 16.28 -4.58 81.24
CA PRO A 12 16.66 -3.59 80.25
C PRO A 12 15.70 -3.62 79.06
N SER A 13 15.07 -2.47 78.77
CA SER A 13 14.24 -2.30 77.59
C SER A 13 15.12 -2.24 76.32
N THR A 14 15.07 -3.30 75.54
CA THR A 14 15.68 -3.33 74.20
C THR A 14 14.77 -2.53 73.28
N VAL A 15 15.22 -1.35 72.88
CA VAL A 15 14.54 -0.54 71.84
C VAL A 15 14.82 -1.15 70.50
N LEU A 16 13.82 -1.80 69.90
CA LEU A 16 13.86 -2.21 68.47
C LEU A 16 13.66 -0.94 67.64
N LEU A 17 14.69 -0.47 66.99
CA LEU A 17 14.59 0.51 65.90
C LEU A 17 14.02 -0.17 64.65
N ILE A 18 12.73 -0.07 64.43
CA ILE A 18 12.11 -0.42 63.18
C ILE A 18 12.47 0.69 62.17
N GLY A 19 13.45 0.39 61.31
CA GLY A 19 13.78 1.27 60.20
C GLY A 19 12.60 1.32 59.24
N CYS A 20 11.95 2.48 59.15
CA CYS A 20 11.05 2.80 58.06
C CYS A 20 11.84 2.82 56.75
N GLY A 21 11.89 1.68 56.03
CA GLY A 21 12.32 1.67 54.66
C GLY A 21 11.32 2.52 53.87
N SER A 22 11.80 3.64 53.31
CA SER A 22 11.04 4.42 52.37
C SER A 22 10.62 3.49 51.21
N PRO A 23 9.35 3.48 50.79
CA PRO A 23 8.97 2.74 49.61
C PRO A 23 9.79 3.29 48.45
N SER A 24 10.57 2.44 47.80
CA SER A 24 11.19 2.75 46.52
C SER A 24 10.10 3.30 45.64
N LYS A 25 10.23 4.54 45.17
CA LYS A 25 9.44 5.03 44.05
C LYS A 25 9.72 4.06 42.91
N GLN A 26 8.81 3.12 42.69
CA GLN A 26 8.66 2.51 41.40
C GLN A 26 8.39 3.70 40.47
N GLU A 27 9.39 4.07 39.68
CA GLU A 27 9.18 4.93 38.53
C GLU A 27 8.04 4.23 37.75
N ALA A 28 6.87 4.86 37.75
CA ALA A 28 5.82 4.48 36.81
C ALA A 28 6.52 4.56 35.44
N LYS A 29 6.80 3.41 34.83
CA LYS A 29 7.09 3.36 33.40
C LYS A 29 5.98 4.17 32.78
N ASN A 30 6.36 5.31 32.22
CA ASN A 30 5.48 6.10 31.38
C ASN A 30 5.21 5.20 30.17
N ASP A 31 4.21 4.34 30.26
CA ASP A 31 3.64 3.63 29.12
C ASP A 31 2.97 4.71 28.25
N GLN A 32 3.80 5.55 27.61
CA GLN A 32 3.34 6.23 26.41
C GLN A 32 2.94 5.11 25.46
N LEU A 33 1.63 5.01 25.23
CA LEU A 33 1.07 4.10 24.25
C LEU A 33 1.90 4.30 22.97
N GLN A 34 2.65 3.27 22.58
CA GLN A 34 3.46 3.33 21.39
C GLN A 34 2.52 3.51 20.21
N LYS A 35 2.73 4.55 19.40
CA LYS A 35 1.94 4.80 18.19
C LYS A 35 1.98 3.53 17.32
N PRO A 36 0.83 2.96 16.92
CA PRO A 36 0.83 1.76 16.07
C PRO A 36 1.29 2.09 14.67
N ASN A 37 1.94 1.17 14.00
CA ASN A 37 2.12 1.23 12.56
C ASN A 37 0.76 1.09 11.88
N VAL A 38 0.61 1.68 10.69
CA VAL A 38 -0.63 1.59 9.92
C VAL A 38 -0.32 1.18 8.49
N ILE A 39 -0.93 0.10 8.04
CA ILE A 39 -0.89 -0.35 6.65
C ILE A 39 -2.30 -0.28 6.09
N TYR A 40 -2.47 0.51 5.03
CA TYR A 40 -3.73 0.59 4.30
C TYR A 40 -3.58 -0.09 2.93
N LEU A 41 -3.98 -1.36 2.83
CA LEU A 41 -3.95 -2.11 1.59
C LEU A 41 -5.28 -2.00 0.85
N ILE A 42 -5.23 -1.64 -0.43
CA ILE A 42 -6.39 -1.58 -1.31
C ILE A 42 -6.24 -2.63 -2.39
N ALA A 43 -7.17 -3.58 -2.43
CA ALA A 43 -7.33 -4.49 -3.55
C ALA A 43 -8.15 -3.81 -4.66
N ASP A 44 -7.74 -4.03 -5.92
CA ASP A 44 -8.35 -3.37 -7.07
C ASP A 44 -9.35 -4.30 -7.77
N ASP A 45 -10.60 -3.86 -7.90
CA ASP A 45 -11.72 -4.61 -8.51
C ASP A 45 -12.05 -5.95 -7.82
N LEU A 46 -11.70 -6.11 -6.54
CA LEU A 46 -12.03 -7.30 -5.78
C LEU A 46 -13.51 -7.28 -5.36
N GLY A 47 -14.22 -8.34 -5.69
CA GLY A 47 -15.61 -8.52 -5.25
C GLY A 47 -15.69 -9.21 -3.88
N ILE A 48 -16.74 -8.90 -3.12
CA ILE A 48 -16.98 -9.54 -1.81
C ILE A 48 -17.08 -11.08 -1.93
N GLY A 49 -17.62 -11.58 -3.05
CA GLY A 49 -17.74 -13.02 -3.34
C GLY A 49 -16.47 -13.69 -3.85
N ASP A 50 -15.35 -12.96 -3.94
CA ASP A 50 -14.05 -13.49 -4.39
C ASP A 50 -13.22 -14.07 -3.22
N LEU A 51 -13.63 -13.86 -1.97
CA LEU A 51 -12.89 -14.27 -0.76
C LEU A 51 -13.55 -15.45 -0.05
N SER A 52 -12.75 -16.42 0.39
CA SER A 52 -13.25 -17.56 1.18
C SER A 52 -13.87 -17.12 2.51
N TRP A 53 -13.39 -16.05 3.13
CA TRP A 53 -13.99 -15.44 4.33
C TRP A 53 -15.47 -15.09 4.15
N TYR A 54 -15.85 -14.64 2.96
CA TYR A 54 -17.24 -14.31 2.60
C TYR A 54 -18.00 -15.43 1.91
N GLY A 55 -17.46 -16.66 1.94
CA GLY A 55 -18.14 -17.86 1.44
C GLY A 55 -17.80 -18.27 0.01
N ALA A 56 -16.74 -17.74 -0.60
CA ALA A 56 -16.24 -18.28 -1.86
C ALA A 56 -15.78 -19.73 -1.64
N THR A 57 -16.32 -20.69 -2.43
CA THR A 57 -16.03 -22.12 -2.29
C THR A 57 -15.05 -22.64 -3.33
N LYS A 58 -14.79 -21.86 -4.38
CA LYS A 58 -13.95 -22.27 -5.52
C LYS A 58 -12.55 -21.68 -5.50
N VAL A 59 -12.32 -20.69 -4.65
CA VAL A 59 -11.01 -20.05 -4.41
C VAL A 59 -10.77 -20.05 -2.91
N SER A 60 -9.52 -20.22 -2.50
CA SER A 60 -9.13 -20.18 -1.09
C SER A 60 -8.19 -19.00 -0.86
N THR A 61 -8.48 -18.20 0.16
CA THR A 61 -7.73 -17.01 0.54
C THR A 61 -7.30 -17.05 2.01
N PRO A 62 -6.48 -18.05 2.40
CA PRO A 62 -6.20 -18.36 3.81
C PRO A 62 -5.46 -17.24 4.56
N ASN A 63 -4.66 -16.42 3.87
CA ASN A 63 -3.95 -15.31 4.49
C ASN A 63 -4.90 -14.16 4.79
N ILE A 64 -5.76 -13.82 3.83
CA ILE A 64 -6.81 -12.81 4.02
C ILE A 64 -7.80 -13.28 5.09
N ASP A 65 -8.17 -14.57 5.10
CA ASP A 65 -9.05 -15.16 6.12
C ASP A 65 -8.41 -15.09 7.51
N ARG A 66 -7.09 -15.34 7.63
CA ARG A 66 -6.33 -15.15 8.87
C ARG A 66 -6.38 -13.70 9.33
N LEU A 67 -6.11 -12.74 8.45
CA LEU A 67 -6.17 -11.31 8.78
C LEU A 67 -7.57 -10.91 9.26
N ALA A 68 -8.62 -11.33 8.56
CA ALA A 68 -10.00 -11.06 8.92
C ALA A 68 -10.37 -11.66 10.29
N GLY A 69 -9.88 -12.88 10.59
CA GLY A 69 -10.11 -13.56 11.87
C GLY A 69 -9.35 -12.94 13.05
N GLN A 70 -8.31 -12.16 12.80
CA GLN A 70 -7.52 -11.45 13.82
C GLN A 70 -7.96 -9.99 14.04
N GLY A 71 -8.81 -9.46 13.16
CA GLY A 71 -9.17 -8.06 13.12
C GLY A 71 -10.66 -7.79 13.27
N MET A 72 -11.03 -6.58 12.90
CA MET A 72 -12.41 -6.11 12.88
C MET A 72 -12.95 -6.15 11.45
N GLN A 73 -14.11 -6.76 11.26
CA GLN A 73 -14.82 -6.78 10.00
C GLN A 73 -15.91 -5.70 9.99
N PHE A 74 -15.88 -4.82 9.00
CA PHE A 74 -16.92 -3.83 8.77
C PHE A 74 -18.02 -4.42 7.89
N THR A 75 -19.22 -4.57 8.42
CA THR A 75 -20.39 -5.11 7.68
C THR A 75 -21.05 -4.07 6.77
N ASN A 76 -20.78 -2.78 7.01
CA ASN A 76 -21.31 -1.65 6.26
C ASN A 76 -20.16 -0.66 5.98
N ALA A 77 -19.36 -0.94 4.96
CA ALA A 77 -18.31 -0.06 4.47
C ALA A 77 -18.53 0.21 2.99
N TYR A 78 -18.40 1.47 2.58
CA TYR A 78 -18.69 1.91 1.22
C TYR A 78 -17.53 2.75 0.69
N ALA A 79 -17.10 2.46 -0.53
CA ALA A 79 -16.21 3.33 -1.27
C ALA A 79 -16.95 4.62 -1.68
N THR A 80 -16.23 5.73 -1.74
CA THR A 80 -16.82 7.03 -2.14
C THR A 80 -17.21 7.10 -3.61
N SER A 81 -16.73 6.15 -4.41
CA SER A 81 -17.06 5.98 -5.82
C SER A 81 -16.86 4.53 -6.26
N SER A 82 -17.44 4.17 -7.40
CA SER A 82 -17.35 2.82 -8.00
C SER A 82 -16.11 2.61 -8.87
N THR A 83 -15.30 3.65 -9.14
CA THR A 83 -14.13 3.58 -10.00
C THR A 83 -12.86 4.08 -9.29
N SER A 84 -11.70 3.65 -9.81
CA SER A 84 -10.41 3.75 -9.15
C SER A 84 -10.01 5.18 -8.75
N THR A 85 -9.83 6.09 -9.70
CA THR A 85 -9.36 7.47 -9.42
C THR A 85 -10.24 8.20 -8.41
N PRO A 86 -11.58 8.31 -8.60
CA PRO A 86 -12.41 9.04 -7.65
C PRO A 86 -12.51 8.36 -6.28
N SER A 87 -12.43 7.03 -6.22
CA SER A 87 -12.42 6.31 -4.95
C SER A 87 -11.15 6.58 -4.15
N ARG A 88 -9.98 6.53 -4.81
CA ARG A 88 -8.66 6.82 -4.20
C ARG A 88 -8.54 8.29 -3.79
N PHE A 89 -9.08 9.20 -4.61
CA PHE A 89 -9.19 10.61 -4.27
C PHE A 89 -9.96 10.81 -2.96
N GLY A 90 -11.17 10.24 -2.88
CA GLY A 90 -11.99 10.36 -1.68
C GLY A 90 -11.35 9.75 -0.44
N LEU A 91 -10.63 8.63 -0.60
CA LEU A 91 -9.90 7.99 0.49
C LEU A 91 -8.79 8.88 1.06
N LEU A 92 -7.93 9.42 0.18
CA LEU A 92 -6.77 10.20 0.63
C LEU A 92 -7.13 11.59 1.11
N THR A 93 -8.19 12.21 0.57
CA THR A 93 -8.56 13.60 0.89
C THR A 93 -9.70 13.73 1.89
N GLY A 94 -10.43 12.64 2.18
CA GLY A 94 -11.66 12.69 2.98
C GLY A 94 -12.82 13.44 2.30
N MET A 95 -12.67 13.81 1.02
CA MET A 95 -13.66 14.54 0.24
C MET A 95 -14.38 13.62 -0.76
N TYR A 96 -15.68 13.84 -0.94
CA TYR A 96 -16.37 13.19 -2.05
C TYR A 96 -15.87 13.72 -3.40
N PRO A 97 -15.60 12.85 -4.39
CA PRO A 97 -14.97 13.25 -5.65
C PRO A 97 -15.79 14.27 -6.46
N TRP A 98 -17.11 14.27 -6.38
CA TRP A 98 -17.97 15.25 -7.06
C TRP A 98 -17.84 16.69 -6.52
N ARG A 99 -17.09 16.91 -5.46
CA ARG A 99 -16.82 18.26 -4.92
C ARG A 99 -15.65 18.95 -5.61
N GLN A 100 -14.92 18.22 -6.43
CA GLN A 100 -13.81 18.74 -7.23
C GLN A 100 -13.98 18.32 -8.69
N GLU A 101 -13.70 19.21 -9.61
CA GLU A 101 -13.64 18.90 -11.03
C GLU A 101 -12.46 17.98 -11.36
N ASN A 102 -12.52 17.28 -12.50
CA ASN A 102 -11.48 16.40 -13.02
C ASN A 102 -11.11 15.21 -12.15
N THR A 103 -11.99 14.76 -11.27
CA THR A 103 -11.82 13.55 -10.45
C THR A 103 -12.33 12.28 -11.14
N GLY A 104 -12.61 12.30 -12.44
CA GLY A 104 -12.94 11.12 -13.25
C GLY A 104 -11.75 10.17 -13.41
N ILE A 105 -11.93 9.08 -14.18
CA ILE A 105 -10.85 8.11 -14.42
C ILE A 105 -9.69 8.78 -15.15
N ALA A 106 -8.55 8.91 -14.50
CA ALA A 106 -7.38 9.59 -15.01
C ALA A 106 -6.66 8.77 -16.11
N PRO A 107 -6.21 9.39 -17.20
CA PRO A 107 -5.21 8.79 -18.08
C PRO A 107 -3.86 8.65 -17.35
N GLY A 108 -2.97 7.80 -17.89
CA GLY A 108 -1.71 7.49 -17.22
C GLY A 108 -0.70 8.65 -17.18
N ASN A 109 -0.87 9.64 -18.04
CA ASN A 109 -0.08 10.88 -18.05
C ASN A 109 -0.82 12.09 -17.48
N SER A 110 -1.88 11.86 -16.70
CA SER A 110 -2.64 12.93 -16.05
C SER A 110 -1.79 13.74 -15.09
N GLU A 111 -2.08 15.05 -14.99
CA GLU A 111 -1.59 15.89 -13.90
C GLU A 111 -1.98 15.36 -12.52
N LEU A 112 -1.25 15.72 -11.47
CA LEU A 112 -1.64 15.39 -10.10
C LEU A 112 -3.01 16.01 -9.79
N ILE A 113 -3.99 15.16 -9.46
CA ILE A 113 -5.39 15.56 -9.28
C ILE A 113 -5.61 16.18 -7.89
N ILE A 114 -4.88 15.71 -6.88
CA ILE A 114 -4.97 16.24 -5.51
C ILE A 114 -4.22 17.56 -5.47
N ASP A 115 -4.91 18.65 -5.09
CA ASP A 115 -4.29 19.93 -4.85
C ASP A 115 -3.27 19.83 -3.71
N THR A 116 -2.04 20.28 -3.92
CA THR A 116 -0.97 20.26 -2.93
C THR A 116 -1.24 21.09 -1.68
N ALA A 117 -2.24 21.99 -1.74
CA ALA A 117 -2.75 22.70 -0.57
C ALA A 117 -3.80 21.91 0.24
N CYS A 118 -4.24 20.77 -0.27
CA CYS A 118 -5.21 19.91 0.42
C CYS A 118 -4.48 19.07 1.49
N VAL A 119 -4.99 19.08 2.72
CA VAL A 119 -4.51 18.16 3.77
C VAL A 119 -4.99 16.75 3.44
N THR A 120 -4.07 15.84 3.25
CA THR A 120 -4.35 14.43 2.94
C THR A 120 -4.25 13.55 4.17
N MET A 121 -4.65 12.28 4.03
CA MET A 121 -4.39 11.26 5.04
C MET A 121 -2.89 11.10 5.34
N ALA A 122 -2.04 11.22 4.31
CA ALA A 122 -0.58 11.12 4.49
C ALA A 122 -0.03 12.33 5.27
N ASP A 123 -0.53 13.56 5.01
CA ASP A 123 -0.15 14.74 5.80
C ASP A 123 -0.56 14.58 7.26
N MET A 124 -1.77 14.08 7.53
CA MET A 124 -2.24 13.82 8.89
C MET A 124 -1.31 12.87 9.65
N PHE A 125 -0.87 11.79 9.03
CA PHE A 125 0.09 10.87 9.64
C PHE A 125 1.45 11.51 9.82
N LYS A 126 1.91 12.29 8.85
CA LYS A 126 3.21 12.99 8.89
C LYS A 126 3.25 14.04 9.99
N GLU A 127 2.14 14.77 10.24
CA GLU A 127 2.01 15.71 11.36
C GLU A 127 2.12 15.01 12.73
N GLU A 128 1.81 13.72 12.77
CA GLU A 128 1.94 12.86 13.95
C GLU A 128 3.27 12.07 13.98
N ASP A 129 4.30 12.54 13.28
CA ASP A 129 5.64 11.94 13.23
C ASP A 129 5.69 10.51 12.66
N TYR A 130 4.77 10.13 11.80
CA TYR A 130 4.86 8.89 11.04
C TYR A 130 5.73 9.06 9.81
N TYR A 131 6.53 8.03 9.50
CA TYR A 131 7.15 7.93 8.18
C TYR A 131 6.13 7.39 7.19
N THR A 132 5.85 8.13 6.11
CA THR A 132 4.73 7.83 5.21
C THR A 132 5.21 7.31 3.88
N GLY A 133 4.62 6.21 3.39
CA GLY A 133 4.96 5.59 2.11
C GLY A 133 3.77 5.28 1.23
N ALA A 134 3.94 5.43 -0.09
CA ALA A 134 2.99 5.00 -1.11
C ALA A 134 3.63 3.93 -1.99
N VAL A 135 3.04 2.73 -2.04
CA VAL A 135 3.56 1.60 -2.83
C VAL A 135 2.47 0.99 -3.70
N GLY A 136 2.79 0.76 -4.99
CA GLY A 136 1.91 0.09 -5.94
C GLY A 136 1.01 1.03 -6.74
N LYS A 137 -0.22 0.65 -7.03
CA LYS A 137 -1.13 1.42 -7.88
C LYS A 137 -1.44 2.80 -7.28
N TRP A 138 -1.17 3.85 -8.06
CA TRP A 138 -1.46 5.23 -7.68
C TRP A 138 -2.77 5.74 -8.29
N HIS A 139 -2.81 5.98 -9.58
CA HIS A 139 -3.97 6.37 -10.38
C HIS A 139 -4.62 7.72 -9.99
N LEU A 140 -3.81 8.66 -9.49
CA LEU A 140 -4.25 10.01 -9.11
C LEU A 140 -3.47 11.10 -9.85
N GLY A 141 -2.82 10.72 -10.96
CA GLY A 141 -1.99 11.62 -11.75
C GLY A 141 -0.70 12.03 -11.05
N LEU A 142 0.18 12.62 -11.80
CA LEU A 142 1.49 13.12 -11.37
C LEU A 142 1.86 14.32 -12.24
N GLY A 143 2.76 15.16 -11.76
CA GLY A 143 3.25 16.30 -12.55
C GLY A 143 2.28 17.47 -12.61
N PRO A 144 2.66 18.51 -13.36
CA PRO A 144 1.95 19.77 -13.43
C PRO A 144 0.73 19.70 -14.35
N LYS A 145 -0.06 20.76 -14.36
CA LYS A 145 -1.13 20.97 -15.34
C LYS A 145 -0.61 20.79 -16.77
N GLY A 146 -1.29 19.96 -17.54
CA GLY A 146 -0.90 19.62 -18.92
C GLY A 146 -0.27 18.23 -19.05
N GLY A 147 -0.01 17.55 -17.95
CA GLY A 147 0.41 16.15 -17.91
C GLY A 147 1.82 15.91 -17.40
N THR A 148 2.14 14.62 -17.22
CA THR A 148 3.39 14.17 -16.64
C THR A 148 4.50 14.04 -17.69
N ASP A 149 5.66 14.63 -17.43
CA ASP A 149 6.90 14.32 -18.13
C ASP A 149 7.64 13.19 -17.37
N PHE A 150 7.70 12.02 -17.98
CA PHE A 150 8.34 10.83 -17.40
C PHE A 150 9.87 10.78 -17.60
N ASN A 151 10.46 11.77 -18.25
CA ASN A 151 11.89 11.79 -18.60
C ASN A 151 12.75 12.56 -17.60
N HIS A 152 12.12 13.31 -16.71
CA HIS A 152 12.78 14.15 -15.72
C HIS A 152 12.18 13.89 -14.33
N GLU A 153 12.66 14.64 -13.33
CA GLU A 153 12.06 14.65 -12.00
C GLU A 153 10.59 15.11 -12.10
N ILE A 154 9.68 14.27 -11.62
CA ILE A 154 8.24 14.49 -11.70
C ILE A 154 7.80 15.35 -10.52
N LYS A 155 7.30 16.56 -10.79
CA LYS A 155 6.73 17.46 -9.77
C LYS A 155 5.53 18.23 -10.33
N PRO A 156 4.44 18.41 -9.49
CA PRO A 156 4.25 17.81 -8.17
C PRO A 156 4.03 16.30 -8.23
N ASN A 157 4.27 15.63 -7.10
CA ASN A 157 4.14 14.18 -6.96
C ASN A 157 3.53 13.79 -5.60
N THR A 158 3.66 12.54 -5.17
CA THR A 158 3.12 12.07 -3.89
C THR A 158 3.79 12.74 -2.69
N GLN A 159 5.06 13.17 -2.82
CA GLN A 159 5.79 13.85 -1.74
C GLN A 159 5.21 15.24 -1.44
N ASP A 160 4.63 15.89 -2.45
CA ASP A 160 3.99 17.20 -2.31
C ASP A 160 2.60 17.13 -1.63
N ILE A 161 2.12 15.91 -1.33
CA ILE A 161 0.85 15.62 -0.68
C ILE A 161 1.02 14.65 0.51
N GLY A 162 2.15 14.77 1.22
CA GLY A 162 2.36 14.18 2.53
C GLY A 162 3.16 12.87 2.57
N PHE A 163 3.49 12.22 1.47
CA PHE A 163 4.31 11.00 1.50
C PHE A 163 5.80 11.33 1.56
N ASN A 164 6.56 10.54 2.33
CA ASN A 164 8.02 10.63 2.39
C ASN A 164 8.69 9.75 1.32
N TYR A 165 8.06 8.66 0.94
CA TYR A 165 8.56 7.67 0.00
C TYR A 165 7.46 7.25 -0.97
N GLU A 166 7.84 6.99 -2.21
CA GLU A 166 6.96 6.36 -3.19
C GLU A 166 7.68 5.33 -4.05
N PHE A 167 6.98 4.23 -4.32
CA PHE A 167 7.28 3.29 -5.41
C PHE A 167 5.96 2.90 -6.06
N ILE A 168 5.63 3.52 -7.18
CA ILE A 168 4.26 3.47 -7.70
C ILE A 168 4.19 3.09 -9.18
N ILE A 169 3.03 2.53 -9.53
CA ILE A 169 2.51 2.48 -10.90
C ILE A 169 1.74 3.78 -11.11
N PRO A 170 2.12 4.65 -12.07
CA PRO A 170 1.52 5.99 -12.24
C PRO A 170 0.00 5.99 -12.35
N ALA A 171 -0.56 5.04 -13.09
CA ALA A 171 -2.01 4.86 -13.21
C ALA A 171 -2.41 3.45 -12.79
N THR A 172 -2.64 2.58 -13.75
CA THR A 172 -3.04 1.18 -13.56
C THR A 172 -2.42 0.33 -14.66
N VAL A 173 -2.31 -0.97 -14.43
CA VAL A 173 -1.60 -1.90 -15.31
C VAL A 173 -2.17 -2.05 -16.72
N ASP A 174 -3.40 -1.60 -16.96
CA ASP A 174 -4.01 -1.58 -18.29
C ASP A 174 -3.67 -0.33 -19.11
N ARG A 175 -2.88 0.61 -18.56
CA ARG A 175 -2.58 1.93 -19.16
C ARG A 175 -1.08 2.13 -19.34
N VAL A 176 -0.75 2.97 -20.34
CA VAL A 176 0.60 3.49 -20.49
C VAL A 176 0.82 4.73 -19.59
N PRO A 177 2.08 5.02 -19.13
CA PRO A 177 3.29 4.27 -19.38
C PRO A 177 3.38 2.99 -18.53
N CYS A 178 4.04 1.98 -19.06
CA CYS A 178 4.26 0.69 -18.39
C CYS A 178 5.57 0.70 -17.60
N VAL A 179 5.69 1.60 -16.63
CA VAL A 179 6.91 1.83 -15.84
C VAL A 179 6.59 2.02 -14.36
N PHE A 180 7.56 1.76 -13.50
CA PHE A 180 7.51 2.16 -12.10
C PHE A 180 8.13 3.55 -11.92
N VAL A 181 7.60 4.31 -10.98
CA VAL A 181 8.18 5.57 -10.50
C VAL A 181 8.60 5.38 -9.05
N GLU A 182 9.84 5.74 -8.72
CA GLU A 182 10.38 5.73 -7.38
C GLU A 182 10.96 7.11 -7.06
N ASN A 183 10.49 7.73 -5.99
CA ASN A 183 10.95 9.05 -5.52
C ASN A 183 11.09 10.06 -6.68
N ALA A 184 9.98 10.33 -7.36
CA ALA A 184 9.84 11.28 -8.46
C ALA A 184 10.52 10.89 -9.79
N HIS A 185 11.12 9.71 -9.91
CA HIS A 185 11.84 9.31 -11.12
C HIS A 185 11.38 7.96 -11.65
N VAL A 186 11.36 7.82 -12.97
CA VAL A 186 11.12 6.52 -13.61
C VAL A 186 12.29 5.59 -13.34
N VAL A 187 11.98 4.39 -12.82
CA VAL A 187 12.99 3.39 -12.48
C VAL A 187 13.60 2.80 -13.74
N GLY A 188 14.93 2.81 -13.83
CA GLY A 188 15.66 2.16 -14.93
C GLY A 188 15.58 2.85 -16.29
N LEU A 189 15.12 4.11 -16.35
CA LEU A 189 15.06 4.86 -17.60
C LEU A 189 16.46 5.19 -18.13
N ASP A 190 16.72 4.83 -19.40
CA ASP A 190 17.86 5.33 -20.14
C ASP A 190 17.50 6.73 -20.71
N PRO A 191 18.25 7.80 -20.37
CA PRO A 191 18.01 9.13 -20.92
C PRO A 191 18.15 9.23 -22.46
N LYS A 192 18.77 8.24 -23.09
CA LYS A 192 18.91 8.16 -24.55
C LYS A 192 17.70 7.53 -25.23
N ASP A 193 16.79 6.96 -24.46
CA ASP A 193 15.56 6.33 -24.93
C ASP A 193 14.34 6.94 -24.20
N PRO A 194 14.01 8.22 -24.47
CA PRO A 194 12.99 8.94 -23.77
C PRO A 194 11.60 8.36 -24.00
N ILE A 195 10.79 8.37 -22.93
CA ILE A 195 9.39 7.94 -22.96
C ILE A 195 8.53 9.04 -23.59
N THR A 196 7.69 8.65 -24.55
CA THR A 196 6.60 9.48 -25.06
C THR A 196 5.28 8.76 -24.84
N VAL A 197 4.29 9.45 -24.25
CA VAL A 197 2.95 8.93 -23.97
C VAL A 197 1.91 9.85 -24.57
N ASN A 198 0.88 9.26 -25.19
CA ASN A 198 -0.26 10.00 -25.71
C ASN A 198 -1.55 9.20 -25.56
N TYR A 199 -2.66 9.88 -25.30
CA TYR A 199 -3.99 9.25 -25.14
C TYR A 199 -4.98 9.60 -26.26
N ASP A 200 -4.60 10.54 -27.14
CA ASP A 200 -5.47 11.02 -28.22
C ASP A 200 -5.11 10.39 -29.56
N HIS A 201 -3.80 10.09 -29.80
CA HIS A 201 -3.33 9.53 -31.05
C HIS A 201 -2.07 8.68 -30.85
N LYS A 202 -1.81 7.79 -31.84
CA LYS A 202 -0.64 6.92 -31.86
C LYS A 202 0.65 7.72 -31.89
N VAL A 203 1.62 7.35 -31.05
CA VAL A 203 2.99 7.84 -31.03
C VAL A 203 3.96 6.68 -31.27
N GLY A 204 5.04 6.96 -32.01
CA GLY A 204 6.03 5.93 -32.38
C GLY A 204 5.49 4.80 -33.26
N ASP A 205 6.33 3.78 -33.42
CA ASP A 205 6.07 2.66 -34.34
C ASP A 205 5.78 1.36 -33.61
N TRP A 206 5.55 1.39 -32.30
CA TRP A 206 5.27 0.18 -31.54
C TRP A 206 3.95 -0.47 -31.98
N PRO A 207 3.89 -1.81 -31.97
CA PRO A 207 2.68 -2.52 -32.38
C PRO A 207 1.51 -2.21 -31.45
N THR A 208 0.31 -2.27 -32.02
CA THR A 208 -0.95 -2.10 -31.25
C THR A 208 -1.76 -3.38 -31.27
N GLY A 209 -2.57 -3.60 -30.26
CA GLY A 209 -3.46 -4.76 -30.20
C GLY A 209 -4.51 -4.76 -31.31
N LEU A 210 -4.84 -3.59 -31.87
CA LEU A 210 -5.76 -3.45 -32.99
C LEU A 210 -5.11 -3.89 -34.32
N GLU A 211 -3.85 -3.47 -34.55
CA GLU A 211 -3.14 -3.73 -35.80
C GLU A 211 -2.42 -5.09 -35.82
N ASN A 212 -2.04 -5.60 -34.65
CA ASN A 212 -1.22 -6.78 -34.47
C ASN A 212 -1.81 -7.76 -33.44
N PRO A 213 -3.02 -8.26 -33.64
CA PRO A 213 -3.69 -9.13 -32.66
C PRO A 213 -2.95 -10.47 -32.42
N GLU A 214 -2.10 -10.89 -33.34
CA GLU A 214 -1.26 -12.09 -33.23
C GLU A 214 -0.13 -11.96 -32.20
N LEU A 215 0.23 -10.74 -31.79
CA LEU A 215 1.27 -10.47 -30.79
C LEU A 215 0.71 -10.46 -29.35
N VAL A 216 -0.59 -10.63 -29.19
CA VAL A 216 -1.27 -10.49 -27.92
C VAL A 216 -1.28 -11.82 -27.15
N LYS A 217 -0.71 -11.86 -25.95
CA LYS A 217 -0.65 -13.05 -25.07
C LYS A 217 -2.01 -13.48 -24.54
N MET A 218 -2.95 -12.56 -24.39
CA MET A 218 -4.27 -12.83 -23.84
C MET A 218 -5.32 -11.91 -24.46
N LYS A 219 -6.57 -12.37 -24.53
CA LYS A 219 -7.67 -11.56 -25.03
C LYS A 219 -7.80 -10.27 -24.22
N PRO A 220 -7.70 -9.09 -24.84
CA PRO A 220 -7.83 -7.83 -24.13
C PRO A 220 -9.27 -7.57 -23.69
N SER A 221 -9.43 -6.72 -22.69
CA SER A 221 -10.71 -6.10 -22.37
C SER A 221 -11.12 -5.12 -23.48
N GLN A 222 -12.42 -4.82 -23.59
CA GLN A 222 -12.92 -3.88 -24.60
C GLN A 222 -12.24 -2.51 -24.46
N GLY A 223 -11.72 -1.99 -25.59
CA GLY A 223 -11.02 -0.69 -25.63
C GLY A 223 -9.56 -0.73 -25.22
N HIS A 224 -9.01 -1.86 -24.74
CA HIS A 224 -7.62 -2.02 -24.35
C HIS A 224 -6.85 -2.63 -25.56
N ASN A 225 -6.64 -1.86 -26.59
CA ASN A 225 -6.11 -2.37 -27.86
C ASN A 225 -5.08 -1.44 -28.53
N ASN A 226 -4.54 -0.46 -27.77
CA ASN A 226 -3.47 0.41 -28.24
C ASN A 226 -2.09 -0.26 -28.08
N THR A 227 -1.06 0.46 -27.65
CA THR A 227 0.32 -0.06 -27.63
C THR A 227 0.44 -1.38 -26.89
N ILE A 228 1.13 -2.35 -27.49
CA ILE A 228 1.47 -3.63 -26.87
C ILE A 228 2.79 -3.49 -26.10
N VAL A 229 2.75 -3.78 -24.80
CA VAL A 229 3.93 -3.93 -23.95
C VAL A 229 3.86 -5.29 -23.28
N ASN A 230 4.96 -6.06 -23.30
CA ASN A 230 5.04 -7.43 -22.78
C ASN A 230 3.94 -8.38 -23.32
N GLY A 231 3.50 -8.17 -24.57
CA GLY A 231 2.42 -8.95 -25.18
C GLY A 231 1.01 -8.57 -24.67
N ILE A 232 0.87 -7.49 -23.94
CA ILE A 232 -0.40 -6.98 -23.39
C ILE A 232 -0.72 -5.64 -24.04
N PRO A 233 -1.85 -5.50 -24.74
CA PRO A 233 -2.29 -4.22 -25.30
C PRO A 233 -2.87 -3.33 -24.19
N ARG A 234 -2.57 -2.04 -24.28
CA ARG A 234 -2.90 -1.05 -23.25
C ARG A 234 -3.95 -0.05 -23.74
N ILE A 235 -4.44 0.77 -22.83
CA ILE A 235 -5.12 2.03 -23.14
C ILE A 235 -4.05 3.10 -23.28
N GLY A 236 -4.08 3.84 -24.39
CA GLY A 236 -3.10 4.86 -24.73
C GLY A 236 -1.91 4.32 -25.53
N TRP A 237 -1.12 5.23 -26.05
CA TRP A 237 0.06 4.93 -26.88
C TRP A 237 1.32 5.38 -26.17
N MET A 238 2.37 4.59 -26.30
CA MET A 238 3.70 4.93 -25.81
C MET A 238 4.78 4.44 -26.75
N THR A 239 5.94 5.07 -26.63
CA THR A 239 7.20 4.61 -27.25
C THR A 239 8.36 5.05 -26.38
N GLY A 240 9.51 4.38 -26.50
CA GLY A 240 10.69 4.65 -25.67
C GLY A 240 10.62 4.04 -24.28
N GLY A 241 11.66 4.24 -23.49
CA GLY A 241 11.79 3.72 -22.14
C GLY A 241 11.94 2.20 -22.07
N ASN A 242 12.53 1.56 -23.09
CA ASN A 242 12.60 0.11 -23.19
C ASN A 242 13.24 -0.57 -21.96
N THR A 243 14.22 0.08 -21.33
CA THR A 243 14.91 -0.45 -20.15
C THR A 243 14.11 -0.25 -18.85
N ALA A 244 13.09 0.58 -18.87
CA ALA A 244 12.24 0.91 -17.73
C ALA A 244 10.92 0.09 -17.72
N LEU A 245 10.61 -0.62 -18.80
CA LEU A 245 9.36 -1.37 -18.90
C LEU A 245 9.28 -2.48 -17.86
N TRP A 246 8.16 -2.58 -17.18
CA TRP A 246 7.89 -3.70 -16.28
C TRP A 246 7.60 -4.99 -17.04
N VAL A 247 7.75 -6.11 -16.36
CA VAL A 247 7.23 -7.42 -16.76
C VAL A 247 5.95 -7.66 -15.97
N ASP A 248 4.83 -7.87 -16.65
CA ASP A 248 3.51 -7.95 -16.00
C ASP A 248 3.42 -9.07 -14.98
N GLU A 249 4.02 -10.21 -15.29
CA GLU A 249 4.06 -11.38 -14.43
C GLU A 249 4.76 -11.12 -13.09
N ASP A 250 5.67 -10.14 -13.03
CA ASP A 250 6.50 -9.85 -11.86
C ASP A 250 5.97 -8.69 -11.00
N ILE A 251 4.94 -7.97 -11.45
CA ILE A 251 4.45 -6.74 -10.80
C ILE A 251 4.10 -6.98 -9.33
N ALA A 252 3.37 -8.07 -9.03
CA ALA A 252 2.97 -8.37 -7.65
C ALA A 252 4.18 -8.62 -6.75
N ASP A 253 5.20 -9.32 -7.25
CA ASP A 253 6.43 -9.57 -6.51
C ASP A 253 7.23 -8.30 -6.25
N VAL A 254 7.35 -7.44 -7.26
CA VAL A 254 8.06 -6.16 -7.15
C VAL A 254 7.38 -5.25 -6.12
N ILE A 255 6.05 -5.07 -6.23
CA ILE A 255 5.29 -4.22 -5.29
C ILE A 255 5.36 -4.80 -3.87
N THR A 256 5.17 -6.11 -3.71
CA THR A 256 5.25 -6.78 -2.40
C THR A 256 6.66 -6.65 -1.82
N GLY A 257 7.70 -6.82 -2.63
CA GLY A 257 9.09 -6.62 -2.22
C GLY A 257 9.34 -5.21 -1.71
N LYS A 258 8.92 -4.19 -2.45
CA LYS A 258 9.07 -2.77 -2.06
C LYS A 258 8.29 -2.42 -0.79
N ALA A 259 7.10 -2.97 -0.60
CA ALA A 259 6.34 -2.80 0.64
C ALA A 259 7.06 -3.45 1.84
N LYS A 260 7.62 -4.65 1.67
CA LYS A 260 8.43 -5.32 2.70
C LYS A 260 9.70 -4.53 3.03
N ASP A 261 10.42 -4.02 2.02
CA ASP A 261 11.61 -3.20 2.21
C ASP A 261 11.29 -1.92 3.00
N PHE A 262 10.17 -1.27 2.69
CA PHE A 262 9.66 -0.12 3.44
C PHE A 262 9.42 -0.48 4.91
N ILE A 263 8.68 -1.55 5.19
CA ILE A 263 8.38 -2.02 6.55
C ILE A 263 9.67 -2.34 7.32
N VAL A 264 10.61 -3.05 6.71
CA VAL A 264 11.90 -3.40 7.32
C VAL A 264 12.72 -2.16 7.66
N SER A 265 12.75 -1.17 6.75
CA SER A 265 13.51 0.05 6.91
C SER A 265 12.98 0.94 8.04
N HIS A 266 11.65 0.91 8.27
CA HIS A 266 10.97 1.77 9.25
C HIS A 266 10.43 1.04 10.49
N LYS A 267 10.87 -0.20 10.74
CA LYS A 267 10.41 -1.04 11.86
C LYS A 267 10.61 -0.46 13.26
N ASN A 268 11.47 0.55 13.41
CA ASN A 268 11.81 1.17 14.70
C ASN A 268 11.15 2.53 14.94
N GLU A 269 10.32 2.98 14.02
CA GLU A 269 9.56 4.22 14.09
C GLU A 269 8.13 3.99 13.60
N PRO A 270 7.14 4.78 14.02
CA PRO A 270 5.80 4.62 13.52
C PRO A 270 5.75 4.94 12.01
N PHE A 271 5.11 4.08 11.23
CA PHE A 271 4.95 4.30 9.80
C PHE A 271 3.49 4.17 9.32
N PHE A 272 3.17 4.90 8.28
CA PHE A 272 1.96 4.75 7.49
C PHE A 272 2.33 4.29 6.08
N LEU A 273 1.82 3.13 5.68
CA LEU A 273 2.00 2.58 4.34
C LEU A 273 0.66 2.51 3.61
N TYR A 274 0.50 3.34 2.57
CA TYR A 274 -0.55 3.20 1.58
C TYR A 274 -0.09 2.22 0.51
N MET A 275 -0.73 1.05 0.42
CA MET A 275 -0.38 -0.01 -0.52
C MET A 275 -1.55 -0.27 -1.48
N GLY A 276 -1.40 0.14 -2.74
CA GLY A 276 -2.35 -0.18 -3.80
C GLY A 276 -1.91 -1.42 -4.57
N THR A 277 -2.65 -2.55 -4.47
CA THR A 277 -2.37 -3.68 -5.33
C THR A 277 -2.95 -3.45 -6.73
N GLN A 278 -2.39 -4.09 -7.77
CA GLN A 278 -2.98 -4.13 -9.10
C GLN A 278 -4.03 -5.25 -9.20
N ASP A 279 -3.93 -6.26 -8.34
CA ASP A 279 -4.86 -7.40 -8.34
C ASP A 279 -6.20 -7.02 -7.69
N VAL A 280 -7.29 -7.39 -8.28
CA VAL A 280 -7.51 -8.32 -9.41
C VAL A 280 -7.92 -7.59 -10.70
N HIS A 281 -7.51 -6.35 -10.90
CA HIS A 281 -7.83 -5.53 -12.08
C HIS A 281 -7.28 -6.16 -13.37
N VAL A 282 -7.89 -5.83 -14.51
CA VAL A 282 -7.37 -6.21 -15.83
C VAL A 282 -6.14 -5.37 -16.22
N PRO A 283 -5.21 -5.91 -17.03
CA PRO A 283 -5.07 -7.31 -17.46
C PRO A 283 -4.66 -8.21 -16.29
N ARG A 284 -5.20 -9.42 -16.27
CA ARG A 284 -4.91 -10.38 -15.20
C ARG A 284 -3.78 -11.28 -15.64
N VAL A 285 -2.56 -10.92 -15.28
CA VAL A 285 -1.34 -11.61 -15.68
C VAL A 285 -0.67 -12.17 -14.42
N PRO A 286 -1.11 -13.36 -13.95
CA PRO A 286 -0.54 -13.96 -12.75
C PRO A 286 0.91 -14.36 -12.97
N HIS A 287 1.74 -14.23 -11.94
CA HIS A 287 3.08 -14.83 -11.94
C HIS A 287 2.97 -16.36 -12.22
N PRO A 288 3.92 -16.97 -12.95
CA PRO A 288 3.86 -18.39 -13.35
C PRO A 288 3.56 -19.39 -12.22
N ARG A 289 3.97 -19.08 -10.97
CA ARG A 289 3.67 -19.93 -9.81
C ARG A 289 2.18 -19.99 -9.45
N PHE A 290 1.38 -19.02 -9.90
CA PHE A 290 -0.08 -18.97 -9.65
C PHE A 290 -0.89 -19.36 -10.91
N ALA A 291 -0.30 -19.21 -12.09
CA ALA A 291 -0.98 -19.48 -13.35
C ALA A 291 -1.56 -20.90 -13.39
N GLY A 292 -2.89 -21.00 -13.63
CA GLY A 292 -3.62 -22.27 -13.70
C GLY A 292 -3.89 -22.93 -12.33
N LYS A 293 -3.50 -22.32 -11.20
CA LYS A 293 -3.63 -22.94 -9.88
C LYS A 293 -5.05 -22.86 -9.29
N SER A 294 -5.81 -21.83 -9.63
CA SER A 294 -7.16 -21.69 -9.13
C SER A 294 -8.18 -22.61 -9.81
N GLY A 295 -7.91 -23.05 -11.04
CA GLY A 295 -8.89 -23.72 -11.90
C GLY A 295 -10.01 -22.79 -12.40
N LEU A 296 -9.93 -21.47 -12.13
CA LEU A 296 -10.93 -20.45 -12.49
C LEU A 296 -10.40 -19.47 -13.55
N GLY A 297 -9.29 -19.82 -14.20
CA GLY A 297 -8.60 -18.95 -15.16
C GLY A 297 -7.89 -17.78 -14.50
N PRO A 298 -7.37 -16.82 -15.30
CA PRO A 298 -6.53 -15.74 -14.79
C PRO A 298 -7.12 -14.92 -13.64
N ARG A 299 -8.46 -14.76 -13.59
CA ARG A 299 -9.10 -14.04 -12.47
C ARG A 299 -8.90 -14.76 -11.14
N GLY A 300 -9.16 -16.06 -11.10
CA GLY A 300 -8.94 -16.84 -9.88
C GLY A 300 -7.46 -16.91 -9.50
N ASP A 301 -6.57 -16.99 -10.49
CA ASP A 301 -5.14 -17.08 -10.27
C ASP A 301 -4.58 -15.80 -9.62
N VAL A 302 -5.03 -14.60 -10.04
CA VAL A 302 -4.60 -13.34 -9.41
C VAL A 302 -5.26 -13.09 -8.05
N ILE A 303 -6.38 -13.75 -7.72
CA ILE A 303 -6.91 -13.76 -6.34
C ILE A 303 -5.97 -14.54 -5.43
N LEU A 304 -5.46 -15.70 -5.88
CA LEU A 304 -4.44 -16.45 -5.11
C LEU A 304 -3.15 -15.62 -4.93
N GLN A 305 -2.77 -14.86 -5.95
CA GLN A 305 -1.61 -13.96 -5.91
C GLN A 305 -1.82 -12.82 -4.91
N LEU A 306 -3.01 -12.22 -4.87
CA LEU A 306 -3.37 -11.20 -3.89
C LEU A 306 -3.32 -11.76 -2.45
N ASP A 307 -3.87 -12.96 -2.24
CA ASP A 307 -3.80 -13.63 -0.93
C ASP A 307 -2.35 -13.88 -0.50
N TRP A 308 -1.49 -14.28 -1.43
CA TRP A 308 -0.06 -14.42 -1.18
C TRP A 308 0.59 -13.07 -0.81
N THR A 309 0.26 -11.97 -1.49
CA THR A 309 0.75 -10.62 -1.15
C THR A 309 0.41 -10.25 0.29
N VAL A 310 -0.84 -10.46 0.72
CA VAL A 310 -1.27 -10.22 2.11
C VAL A 310 -0.46 -11.11 3.08
N GLY A 311 -0.29 -12.39 2.73
CA GLY A 311 0.50 -13.33 3.53
C GLY A 311 1.96 -12.89 3.72
N GLU A 312 2.61 -12.39 2.67
CA GLU A 312 3.98 -11.88 2.73
C GLU A 312 4.13 -10.65 3.64
N ILE A 313 3.17 -9.73 3.58
CA ILE A 313 3.16 -8.57 4.49
C ILE A 313 2.97 -9.03 5.94
N MET A 314 1.98 -9.88 6.22
CA MET A 314 1.75 -10.42 7.56
C MET A 314 2.99 -11.16 8.09
N HIS A 315 3.61 -12.01 7.26
CA HIS A 315 4.83 -12.74 7.63
C HIS A 315 5.99 -11.78 7.96
N THR A 316 6.12 -10.68 7.22
CA THR A 316 7.14 -9.66 7.50
C THR A 316 6.90 -9.01 8.85
N LEU A 317 5.67 -8.62 9.17
CA LEU A 317 5.31 -8.05 10.47
C LEU A 317 5.57 -9.03 11.63
N ASP A 318 5.17 -10.30 11.45
CA ASP A 318 5.42 -11.38 12.43
C ASP A 318 6.93 -11.57 12.67
N SER A 319 7.73 -11.64 11.59
CA SER A 319 9.19 -11.88 11.67
C SER A 319 9.95 -10.75 12.35
N LEU A 320 9.42 -9.54 12.27
CA LEU A 320 9.98 -8.34 12.91
C LEU A 320 9.44 -8.13 14.33
N ASN A 321 8.48 -8.94 14.80
CA ASN A 321 7.79 -8.80 16.08
C ASN A 321 7.09 -7.44 16.24
N ILE A 322 6.50 -6.92 15.17
CA ILE A 322 5.75 -5.64 15.18
C ILE A 322 4.27 -5.82 14.81
N ALA A 323 3.83 -7.06 14.57
CA ALA A 323 2.44 -7.34 14.19
C ALA A 323 1.44 -6.84 15.24
N ASP A 324 1.71 -7.07 16.53
CA ASP A 324 0.83 -6.65 17.64
C ASP A 324 0.71 -5.12 17.79
N ASN A 325 1.65 -4.36 17.21
CA ASN A 325 1.62 -2.89 17.19
C ASN A 325 1.39 -2.35 15.75
N THR A 326 0.68 -3.09 14.93
CA THR A 326 0.36 -2.70 13.55
C THR A 326 -1.13 -2.86 13.27
N ILE A 327 -1.75 -1.80 12.79
CA ILE A 327 -3.10 -1.82 12.19
C ILE A 327 -2.93 -2.13 10.70
N PHE A 328 -3.51 -3.28 10.28
CA PHE A 328 -3.44 -3.72 8.88
C PHE A 328 -4.83 -3.94 8.32
#